data_cfecd2ce3832abaadad91b17b58bf289
#
_entry.id   cfecd2ce3832abaadad91b17b58bf289
#
_cell.length_a   1.000
_cell.length_b   1.000
_cell.length_c   1.000
_cell.angle_alpha   90.00
_cell.angle_beta   90.00
_cell.angle_gamma   90.00
#
_symmetry.space_group_name_H-M   'P 1'
#
loop_
_entity.id
_entity.type
_entity.pdbx_description
1 polymer ?
#
loop_
_entity_poly.entity_id
_entity_poly.type
_entity_poly.pdbx_seq_one_letter_code
_entity_poly.pdbx_strand_id
1 'polypeptide(L)'
;MAETLGSLVDKLSIKNLRIWHLEEALEKDSGSEELKAKRDLAEKQRQNLVEEINGFLVAALQGEVCIRDEKIKMYTNTNVSSSDSVKKLGEAVSELAFRNIKLWHCEDEVRRTDLEDSEIVKIKRRIDTTNQERNDLMDKVDQILQTESENKFGS
;
A
#
# COMPACT_ATOMS: atom_id res chain seq x y z
N MET A 1 11.00 0.73 -13.65
CA MET A 1 9.52 0.70 -13.74
C MET A 1 8.95 2.05 -13.37
N ALA A 2 8.05 2.56 -14.18
CA ALA A 2 7.34 3.77 -13.85
C ALA A 2 6.37 3.52 -12.69
N GLU A 3 6.22 4.48 -11.80
CA GLU A 3 5.25 4.38 -10.73
C GLU A 3 3.83 4.53 -11.29
N THR A 4 2.89 3.79 -10.72
CA THR A 4 1.46 3.93 -11.00
C THR A 4 0.75 4.56 -9.80
N LEU A 5 -0.49 5.00 -9.99
CA LEU A 5 -1.28 5.52 -8.87
C LEU A 5 -1.41 4.48 -7.74
N GLY A 6 -1.68 3.22 -8.10
CA GLY A 6 -1.78 2.15 -7.10
C GLY A 6 -0.51 1.96 -6.28
N SER A 7 0.65 1.99 -6.93
CA SER A 7 1.93 1.87 -6.23
C SER A 7 2.23 3.07 -5.35
N LEU A 8 1.92 4.27 -5.80
CA LEU A 8 2.11 5.50 -5.01
C LEU A 8 1.20 5.53 -3.77
N VAL A 9 -0.07 5.14 -3.94
CA VAL A 9 -1.04 5.06 -2.83
C VAL A 9 -0.61 4.01 -1.82
N ASP A 10 -0.12 2.86 -2.29
CA ASP A 10 0.42 1.81 -1.41
C ASP A 10 1.60 2.34 -0.58
N LYS A 11 2.57 2.98 -1.22
CA LYS A 11 3.72 3.59 -0.54
C LYS A 11 3.30 4.64 0.48
N LEU A 12 2.32 5.47 0.14
CA LEU A 12 1.79 6.49 1.05
C LEU A 12 1.14 5.84 2.28
N SER A 13 0.34 4.80 2.08
CA SER A 13 -0.29 4.04 3.17
C SER A 13 0.75 3.47 4.13
N ILE A 14 1.79 2.84 3.59
CA ILE A 14 2.90 2.29 4.40
C ILE A 14 3.62 3.41 5.16
N LYS A 15 3.86 4.55 4.52
CA LYS A 15 4.53 5.69 5.14
C LYS A 15 3.73 6.25 6.30
N ASN A 16 2.41 6.36 6.15
CA ASN A 16 1.51 6.81 7.22
C ASN A 16 1.55 5.86 8.43
N LEU A 17 1.56 4.54 8.17
CA LEU A 17 1.70 3.54 9.25
C LEU A 17 3.03 3.72 9.99
N ARG A 18 4.13 3.92 9.25
CA ARG A 18 5.44 4.11 9.86
C ARG A 18 5.48 5.36 10.75
N ILE A 19 4.91 6.47 10.26
CA ILE A 19 4.84 7.72 11.03
C ILE A 19 4.03 7.51 12.30
N TRP A 20 2.86 6.85 12.21
CA TRP A 20 2.03 6.56 13.36
C TRP A 20 2.82 5.79 14.45
N HIS A 21 3.54 4.75 14.06
CA HIS A 21 4.33 3.95 15.00
C HIS A 21 5.52 4.72 15.56
N LEU A 22 6.14 5.61 14.79
CA LEU A 22 7.20 6.49 15.30
C LEU A 22 6.64 7.48 16.32
N GLU A 23 5.44 8.01 16.12
CA GLU A 23 4.75 8.89 17.07
C GLU A 23 4.45 8.13 18.37
N GLU A 24 3.95 6.90 18.29
CA GLU A 24 3.74 6.05 19.47
C GLU A 24 5.04 5.81 20.24
N ALA A 25 6.13 5.54 19.53
CA ALA A 25 7.44 5.35 20.16
C ALA A 25 7.93 6.62 20.84
N LEU A 26 7.69 7.80 20.24
CA LEU A 26 8.05 9.09 20.80
C LEU A 26 7.21 9.46 22.04
N GLU A 27 5.95 9.01 22.12
CA GLU A 27 5.15 9.16 23.33
C GLU A 27 5.78 8.46 24.53
N LYS A 28 6.44 7.32 24.29
CA LYS A 28 7.12 6.53 25.32
C LYS A 28 8.54 7.02 25.61
N ASP A 29 9.21 7.64 24.65
CA ASP A 29 10.58 8.13 24.74
C ASP A 29 10.72 9.47 24.01
N SER A 30 10.13 10.51 24.59
CA SER A 30 10.05 11.85 24.02
C SER A 30 11.40 12.54 23.85
N GLY A 31 12.44 12.07 24.53
CA GLY A 31 13.79 12.63 24.46
C GLY A 31 14.67 12.03 23.38
N SER A 32 14.20 11.00 22.66
CA SER A 32 15.01 10.31 21.67
C SER A 32 15.20 11.16 20.40
N GLU A 33 16.41 11.65 20.20
CA GLU A 33 16.77 12.39 18.99
C GLU A 33 16.78 11.48 17.73
N GLU A 34 17.12 10.20 17.90
CA GLU A 34 17.07 9.22 16.82
C GLU A 34 15.63 9.04 16.31
N LEU A 35 14.65 8.86 17.21
CA LEU A 35 13.25 8.70 16.83
C LEU A 35 12.70 9.97 16.17
N LYS A 36 13.07 11.14 16.67
CA LYS A 36 12.68 12.42 16.06
C LYS A 36 13.20 12.55 14.64
N ALA A 37 14.48 12.23 14.44
CA ALA A 37 15.10 12.28 13.11
C ALA A 37 14.42 11.30 12.12
N LYS A 38 14.10 10.10 12.57
CA LYS A 38 13.38 9.11 11.76
C LYS A 38 11.97 9.59 11.40
N ARG A 39 11.27 10.17 12.37
CA ARG A 39 9.93 10.74 12.14
C ARG A 39 9.98 11.88 11.12
N ASP A 40 10.90 12.82 11.30
CA ASP A 40 11.03 13.98 10.41
C ASP A 40 11.38 13.58 8.98
N LEU A 41 12.26 12.58 8.82
CA LEU A 41 12.56 12.02 7.50
C LEU A 41 11.33 11.36 6.88
N ALA A 42 10.59 10.57 7.66
CA ALA A 42 9.38 9.90 7.19
C ALA A 42 8.30 10.92 6.77
N GLU A 43 8.14 12.02 7.53
CA GLU A 43 7.21 13.11 7.17
C GLU A 43 7.60 13.78 5.86
N LYS A 44 8.88 14.03 5.65
CA LYS A 44 9.38 14.59 4.38
C LYS A 44 9.10 13.67 3.21
N GLN A 45 9.35 12.36 3.40
CA GLN A 45 9.07 11.35 2.38
C GLN A 45 7.57 11.22 2.10
N ARG A 46 6.73 11.32 3.14
CA ARG A 46 5.28 11.36 2.98
C ARG A 46 4.84 12.54 2.12
N GLN A 47 5.37 13.72 2.38
CA GLN A 47 5.04 14.91 1.60
C GLN A 47 5.45 14.76 0.14
N ASN A 48 6.63 14.19 -0.12
CA ASN A 48 7.08 13.89 -1.48
C ASN A 48 6.08 12.97 -2.21
N LEU A 49 5.60 11.92 -1.53
CA LEU A 49 4.60 11.01 -2.11
C LEU A 49 3.27 11.72 -2.42
N VAL A 50 2.83 12.60 -1.54
CA VAL A 50 1.61 13.41 -1.78
C VAL A 50 1.78 14.25 -3.06
N GLU A 51 2.91 14.90 -3.22
CA GLU A 51 3.20 15.70 -4.41
C GLU A 51 3.30 14.85 -5.69
N GLU A 52 3.93 13.69 -5.60
CA GLU A 52 4.02 12.74 -6.72
C GLU A 52 2.63 12.24 -7.15
N ILE A 53 1.75 11.92 -6.20
CA ILE A 53 0.37 11.50 -6.49
C ILE A 53 -0.38 12.62 -7.24
N ASN A 54 -0.28 13.85 -6.75
CA ASN A 54 -0.93 14.99 -7.38
C ASN A 54 -0.39 15.23 -8.81
N GLY A 55 0.91 15.17 -8.99
CA GLY A 55 1.55 15.31 -10.29
C GLY A 55 1.22 14.16 -11.25
N PHE A 56 1.18 12.95 -10.74
CA PHE A 56 0.79 11.78 -11.54
C PHE A 56 -0.62 11.92 -12.10
N LEU A 57 -1.57 12.35 -11.28
CA LEU A 57 -2.95 12.52 -11.72
C LEU A 57 -3.03 13.51 -12.90
N VAL A 58 -2.38 14.66 -12.77
CA VAL A 58 -2.36 15.66 -13.85
C VAL A 58 -1.76 15.09 -15.12
N ALA A 59 -0.59 14.46 -15.03
CA ALA A 59 0.11 13.89 -16.17
C ALA A 59 -0.71 12.74 -16.83
N ALA A 60 -1.36 11.91 -16.02
CA ALA A 60 -2.21 10.82 -16.50
C ALA A 60 -3.42 11.35 -17.29
N LEU A 61 -4.09 12.38 -16.79
CA LEU A 61 -5.24 12.98 -17.45
C LEU A 61 -4.86 13.73 -18.72
N GLN A 62 -3.62 14.19 -18.83
CA GLN A 62 -3.07 14.83 -20.04
C GLN A 62 -2.50 13.82 -21.04
N GLY A 63 -2.50 12.54 -20.72
CA GLY A 63 -1.97 11.50 -21.58
C GLY A 63 -0.43 11.43 -21.64
N GLU A 64 0.24 12.08 -20.72
CA GLU A 64 1.71 12.17 -20.68
C GLU A 64 2.36 10.91 -20.07
N VAL A 65 1.61 10.14 -19.25
CA VAL A 65 2.10 8.92 -18.63
C VAL A 65 1.10 7.77 -18.81
N CYS A 66 1.60 6.55 -18.82
CA CYS A 66 0.74 5.36 -18.82
C CYS A 66 0.09 5.19 -17.45
N ILE A 67 -1.23 5.01 -17.43
CA ILE A 67 -2.00 4.83 -16.18
C ILE A 67 -1.75 3.43 -15.60
N ARG A 68 -1.70 2.41 -16.46
CA ARG A 68 -1.43 1.03 -16.04
C ARG A 68 -0.08 0.56 -16.53
N ASP A 69 0.58 -0.21 -15.66
CA ASP A 69 1.78 -0.95 -16.01
C ASP A 69 1.37 -2.41 -16.36
N GLU A 70 2.11 -3.04 -17.26
CA GLU A 70 1.90 -4.45 -17.57
C GLU A 70 2.40 -5.30 -16.40
N LYS A 71 1.50 -6.12 -15.84
CA LYS A 71 1.82 -7.00 -14.71
C LYS A 71 1.60 -8.45 -15.10
N ILE A 72 2.62 -9.27 -14.83
CA ILE A 72 2.54 -10.71 -15.01
C ILE A 72 2.39 -11.33 -13.61
N LYS A 73 1.28 -12.04 -13.39
CA LYS A 73 1.09 -12.78 -12.13
C LYS A 73 1.89 -14.07 -12.20
N MET A 74 2.84 -14.22 -11.28
CA MET A 74 3.73 -15.37 -11.24
C MET A 74 3.13 -16.57 -10.50
N TYR A 75 2.12 -16.34 -9.65
CA TYR A 75 1.47 -17.38 -8.85
C TYR A 75 0.08 -16.91 -8.40
N THR A 76 -0.76 -17.89 -8.01
CA THR A 76 -2.06 -17.62 -7.39
C THR A 76 -2.14 -18.35 -6.05
N ASN A 77 -2.69 -17.68 -5.03
CA ASN A 77 -2.98 -18.27 -3.73
C ASN A 77 -4.45 -18.66 -3.63
N THR A 78 -4.74 -19.83 -3.03
CA THR A 78 -6.10 -20.39 -3.01
C THR A 78 -7.05 -19.69 -2.04
N ASN A 79 -6.53 -18.96 -1.04
CA ASN A 79 -7.32 -18.31 0.01
C ASN A 79 -7.31 -16.78 -0.10
N VAL A 80 -7.08 -16.25 -1.29
CA VAL A 80 -7.05 -14.81 -1.54
C VAL A 80 -8.46 -14.31 -1.83
N SER A 81 -8.87 -13.25 -1.15
CA SER A 81 -10.13 -12.56 -1.44
C SER A 81 -10.05 -11.88 -2.80
N SER A 82 -11.08 -12.09 -3.61
CA SER A 82 -11.14 -11.46 -4.93
C SER A 82 -11.33 -9.95 -4.82
N SER A 83 -10.62 -9.19 -5.64
CA SER A 83 -10.81 -7.76 -5.79
C SER A 83 -11.93 -7.41 -6.80
N ASP A 84 -12.57 -8.41 -7.41
CA ASP A 84 -13.57 -8.20 -8.46
C ASP A 84 -14.83 -7.48 -7.96
N SER A 85 -15.16 -7.59 -6.67
CA SER A 85 -16.28 -6.89 -6.05
C SER A 85 -16.00 -5.40 -5.83
N VAL A 86 -14.75 -4.98 -5.88
CA VAL A 86 -14.35 -3.58 -5.67
C VAL A 86 -14.51 -2.82 -6.98
N LYS A 87 -15.41 -1.85 -7.03
CA LYS A 87 -15.78 -1.11 -8.26
C LYS A 87 -15.39 0.36 -8.23
N LYS A 88 -15.20 0.92 -7.06
CA LYS A 88 -14.94 2.36 -6.87
C LYS A 88 -13.53 2.60 -6.35
N LEU A 89 -12.93 3.70 -6.79
CA LEU A 89 -11.57 4.06 -6.42
C LEU A 89 -11.39 4.18 -4.89
N GLY A 90 -12.32 4.86 -4.22
CA GLY A 90 -12.26 5.03 -2.77
C GLY A 90 -12.30 3.71 -2.02
N GLU A 91 -13.11 2.76 -2.47
CA GLU A 91 -13.14 1.40 -1.90
C GLU A 91 -11.80 0.70 -2.07
N ALA A 92 -11.22 0.77 -3.28
CA ALA A 92 -9.93 0.15 -3.57
C ALA A 92 -8.82 0.72 -2.68
N VAL A 93 -8.77 2.04 -2.52
CA VAL A 93 -7.80 2.72 -1.65
C VAL A 93 -7.98 2.31 -0.19
N SER A 94 -9.22 2.26 0.30
CA SER A 94 -9.54 1.84 1.66
C SER A 94 -9.13 0.40 1.93
N GLU A 95 -9.49 -0.51 1.04
CA GLU A 95 -9.14 -1.94 1.15
C GLU A 95 -7.62 -2.15 1.08
N LEU A 96 -6.94 -1.40 0.24
CA LEU A 96 -5.47 -1.42 0.16
C LEU A 96 -4.83 -0.98 1.49
N ALA A 97 -5.33 0.09 2.08
CA ALA A 97 -4.86 0.58 3.38
C ALA A 97 -5.07 -0.48 4.48
N PHE A 98 -6.22 -1.16 4.49
CA PHE A 98 -6.48 -2.24 5.44
C PHE A 98 -5.49 -3.40 5.27
N ARG A 99 -5.12 -3.76 4.05
CA ARG A 99 -4.12 -4.82 3.81
C ARG A 99 -2.75 -4.42 4.37
N ASN A 100 -2.37 -3.16 4.26
CA ASN A 100 -1.12 -2.67 4.83
C ASN A 100 -1.14 -2.69 6.37
N ILE A 101 -2.26 -2.33 7.00
CA ILE A 101 -2.44 -2.43 8.46
C ILE A 101 -2.31 -3.90 8.90
N LYS A 102 -3.01 -4.79 8.22
CA LYS A 102 -2.98 -6.23 8.51
C LYS A 102 -1.57 -6.80 8.37
N LEU A 103 -0.84 -6.42 7.32
CA LEU A 103 0.54 -6.85 7.10
C LEU A 103 1.44 -6.37 8.22
N TRP A 104 1.31 -5.13 8.65
CA TRP A 104 2.09 -4.60 9.76
C TRP A 104 1.90 -5.44 11.02
N HIS A 105 0.65 -5.73 11.38
CA HIS A 105 0.35 -6.56 12.55
C HIS A 105 0.89 -7.99 12.42
N CYS A 106 0.77 -8.61 11.25
CA CYS A 106 1.31 -9.94 11.01
C CYS A 106 2.84 -9.97 11.11
N GLU A 107 3.52 -8.94 10.60
CA GLU A 107 4.98 -8.81 10.70
C GLU A 107 5.44 -8.64 12.14
N ASP A 108 4.73 -7.86 12.95
CA ASP A 108 5.00 -7.73 14.38
C ASP A 108 4.77 -9.06 15.10
N GLU A 109 3.66 -9.72 14.82
CA GLU A 109 3.31 -11.00 15.44
C GLU A 109 4.35 -12.09 15.15
N VAL A 110 4.85 -12.17 13.91
CA VAL A 110 5.83 -13.20 13.51
C VAL A 110 7.19 -13.01 14.17
N ARG A 111 7.49 -11.81 14.69
CA ARG A 111 8.75 -11.52 15.41
C ARG A 111 8.73 -11.95 16.87
N ARG A 112 7.58 -12.36 17.39
CA ARG A 112 7.49 -12.85 18.77
C ARG A 112 8.34 -14.12 18.94
N THR A 113 9.01 -14.21 20.09
CA THR A 113 9.92 -15.31 20.41
C THR A 113 9.23 -16.48 21.14
N ASP A 114 7.98 -16.28 21.57
CA ASP A 114 7.19 -17.25 22.33
C ASP A 114 6.26 -18.12 21.46
N LEU A 115 6.34 -17.97 20.12
CA LEU A 115 5.49 -18.72 19.20
C LEU A 115 6.08 -20.10 18.85
N GLU A 116 5.19 -21.08 18.71
CA GLU A 116 5.54 -22.40 18.17
C GLU A 116 5.69 -22.31 16.64
N ASP A 117 6.43 -23.26 16.05
CA ASP A 117 6.69 -23.30 14.61
C ASP A 117 5.40 -23.36 13.79
N SER A 118 4.37 -24.09 14.25
CA SER A 118 3.07 -24.17 13.58
C SER A 118 2.35 -22.82 13.54
N GLU A 119 2.48 -22.02 14.59
CA GLU A 119 1.90 -20.68 14.66
C GLU A 119 2.62 -19.72 13.71
N ILE A 120 3.96 -19.79 13.67
CA ILE A 120 4.78 -18.99 12.73
C ILE A 120 4.41 -19.30 11.29
N VAL A 121 4.23 -20.58 10.93
CA VAL A 121 3.82 -20.99 9.58
C VAL A 121 2.46 -20.40 9.21
N LYS A 122 1.49 -20.42 10.13
CA LYS A 122 0.15 -19.83 9.90
C LYS A 122 0.23 -18.33 9.66
N ILE A 123 1.06 -17.63 10.45
CA ILE A 123 1.24 -16.17 10.29
C ILE A 123 1.88 -15.86 8.94
N LYS A 124 2.92 -16.60 8.55
CA LYS A 124 3.59 -16.42 7.25
C LYS A 124 2.63 -16.66 6.08
N ARG A 125 1.75 -17.66 6.17
CA ARG A 125 0.72 -17.89 5.15
C ARG A 125 -0.27 -16.71 5.07
N ARG A 126 -0.65 -16.12 6.20
CA ARG A 126 -1.49 -14.91 6.20
C ARG A 126 -0.77 -13.73 5.56
N ILE A 127 0.53 -13.59 5.80
CA ILE A 127 1.35 -12.55 5.18
C ILE A 127 1.36 -12.72 3.65
N ASP A 128 1.59 -13.94 3.16
CA ASP A 128 1.63 -14.23 1.73
C ASP A 128 0.29 -13.94 1.05
N THR A 129 -0.81 -14.40 1.66
CA THR A 129 -2.17 -14.17 1.17
C THR A 129 -2.49 -12.67 1.13
N THR A 130 -2.17 -11.95 2.21
CA THR A 130 -2.44 -10.52 2.33
C THR A 130 -1.59 -9.71 1.34
N ASN A 131 -0.34 -10.10 1.10
CA ASN A 131 0.51 -9.49 0.07
C ASN A 131 -0.08 -9.65 -1.32
N GLN A 132 -0.63 -10.83 -1.64
CA GLN A 132 -1.29 -11.06 -2.92
C GLN A 132 -2.53 -10.16 -3.06
N GLU A 133 -3.36 -10.09 -2.03
CA GLU A 133 -4.53 -9.21 -2.00
C GLU A 133 -4.14 -7.74 -2.17
N ARG A 134 -3.06 -7.32 -1.51
CA ARG A 134 -2.52 -5.96 -1.64
C ARG A 134 -2.13 -5.64 -3.07
N ASN A 135 -1.39 -6.54 -3.72
CA ASN A 135 -0.97 -6.37 -5.11
C ASN A 135 -2.17 -6.31 -6.07
N ASP A 136 -3.18 -7.15 -5.84
CA ASP A 136 -4.41 -7.14 -6.62
C ASP A 136 -5.17 -5.83 -6.46
N LEU A 137 -5.19 -5.26 -5.25
CA LEU A 137 -5.83 -3.97 -4.99
C LEU A 137 -5.06 -2.79 -5.58
N MET A 138 -3.72 -2.84 -5.59
CA MET A 138 -2.91 -1.84 -6.31
C MET A 138 -3.26 -1.83 -7.79
N ASP A 139 -3.35 -3.01 -8.42
CA ASP A 139 -3.77 -3.15 -9.82
C ASP A 139 -5.21 -2.69 -10.03
N LYS A 140 -6.09 -2.94 -9.06
CA LYS A 140 -7.49 -2.47 -9.11
C LYS A 140 -7.59 -0.95 -9.12
N VAL A 141 -6.78 -0.26 -8.30
CA VAL A 141 -6.71 1.22 -8.33
C VAL A 141 -6.37 1.71 -9.74
N ASP A 142 -5.34 1.12 -10.33
CA ASP A 142 -4.88 1.50 -11.68
C ASP A 142 -5.94 1.19 -12.74
N GLN A 143 -6.60 0.03 -12.64
CA GLN A 143 -7.66 -0.39 -13.55
C GLN A 143 -8.86 0.57 -13.50
N ILE A 144 -9.28 0.96 -12.29
CA ILE A 144 -10.41 1.87 -12.12
C ILE A 144 -10.07 3.24 -12.73
N LEU A 145 -8.88 3.77 -12.47
CA LEU A 145 -8.44 5.04 -13.04
C LEU A 145 -8.39 4.97 -14.56
N GLN A 146 -7.86 3.89 -15.13
CA GLN A 146 -7.80 3.69 -16.58
C GLN A 146 -9.22 3.68 -17.19
N THR A 147 -10.14 2.91 -16.59
CA THR A 147 -11.52 2.80 -17.06
C THR A 147 -12.26 4.14 -16.99
N GLU A 148 -12.15 4.86 -15.87
CA GLU A 148 -12.79 6.17 -15.72
C GLU A 148 -12.21 7.21 -16.68
N SER A 149 -10.91 7.19 -16.91
CA SER A 149 -10.24 8.06 -17.90
C SER A 149 -10.74 7.78 -19.32
N GLU A 150 -10.85 6.52 -19.71
CA GLU A 150 -11.36 6.13 -21.04
C GLU A 150 -12.84 6.55 -21.22
N ASN A 151 -13.68 6.31 -20.20
CA ASN A 151 -15.09 6.65 -20.26
C ASN A 151 -15.32 8.16 -20.38
N LYS A 152 -14.45 8.98 -19.82
CA LYS A 152 -14.58 10.44 -19.81
C LYS A 152 -13.95 11.10 -21.04
N PHE A 153 -12.84 10.57 -21.54
CA PHE A 153 -12.02 11.22 -22.57
C PHE A 153 -11.82 10.40 -23.84
N GLY A 154 -12.15 9.12 -23.82
CA GLY A 154 -11.80 8.15 -24.87
C GLY A 154 -12.93 7.71 -25.78
N SER A 155 -14.06 8.37 -25.75
CA SER A 155 -15.20 7.97 -26.59
C SER A 155 -15.02 8.29 -28.05
#